data_7fc611afcb933aed51f4ea396a3dbf25
#
_entry.id   7fc611afcb933aed51f4ea396a3dbf25
#
_cell.length_a   1.000
_cell.length_b   1.000
_cell.length_c   1.000
_cell.angle_alpha   90.00
_cell.angle_beta   90.00
_cell.angle_gamma   90.00
#
_symmetry.space_group_name_H-M   'P 1'
#
loop_
_entity.id
_entity.type
_entity.pdbx_description
1 polymer ?
#
loop_
_entity_poly.entity_id
_entity_poly.type
_entity_poly.pdbx_seq_one_letter_code
_entity_poly.pdbx_strand_id
1 'polypeptide(L)'
;MPRDSADDLCEIDHIMTRLAVRAFAAPFTILGLASFTSASALLACGAPEPLPPLAPATTATVATAPPPASAVTSSPAPDDGPLRAKIAQFAPAVLTADVSTLPDAEKQALDRIIAAARLLEPVFDRQAWAGNPAARATLAQDTSDHGKVLLAYFDLMRGPWDRQDHFKPFATDQARPPGAGFYPEDLTADAFKAYVAAHPEQKDALEGLNTVVVRDGDRLKAVPYGQAYAEWLKPSAALLIEAAGLTQNKSLKTFLTSRAAAFGSDEYRQSDKDWMDLDARVEPTIGPYETYEDDLLGLKASFEAFVTVSDPAASAKLAHYKKLLPDMETNLPIPAGAHGKRGGDSPIRVVDLVYTSGDARKSVQTIAFNLPNDEVVRKEKGAKKVLLRNLIETKFDRIMRPLGEKILDPSQVPLLSAESFFDETLFHELSHSLGPAFVKGSSNKTEVRVALESSFSAIEECKADVAGAYNILYLVKRGEMPKDLHDKLLVSYFAGLFRSVRFGVAEAHGQAAAIQINRFLEEGGARFDPATKKLTVDLPKLEASIGKLVHDLCVLQWNGDKAGVATLLSKYGVMSDTMTAAMTGLDAIPVDVNPIYPLAGEKAPTP
;
A
#
# COMPACT_ATOMS: atom_id res chain seq x y z
N MET A 1 44.85 3.48 -2.12
CA MET A 1 43.74 2.55 -2.33
C MET A 1 43.05 2.36 -1.01
N PRO A 2 41.80 2.77 -0.86
CA PRO A 2 40.81 1.95 -0.16
C PRO A 2 39.61 1.72 -1.08
N ARG A 3 39.19 0.47 -1.17
CA ARG A 3 37.89 0.01 -1.60
C ARG A 3 37.00 -0.08 -0.35
N ASP A 4 35.68 -0.01 -0.59
CA ASP A 4 34.57 -0.39 0.29
C ASP A 4 33.85 0.75 1.02
N SER A 5 32.73 1.17 0.44
CA SER A 5 31.63 1.80 1.18
C SER A 5 30.28 1.80 0.42
N ALA A 6 30.07 0.91 -0.58
CA ALA A 6 28.83 0.90 -1.37
C ALA A 6 27.83 -0.19 -0.97
N ASP A 7 28.23 -1.12 -0.12
CA ASP A 7 27.41 -2.33 0.15
C ASP A 7 26.33 -2.16 1.27
N ASP A 8 26.37 -1.09 2.07
CA ASP A 8 25.55 -1.01 3.30
C ASP A 8 24.18 -0.31 3.15
N LEU A 9 23.86 0.28 2.01
CA LEU A 9 22.63 1.06 1.83
C LEU A 9 21.46 0.27 1.17
N CYS A 10 21.76 -0.90 0.63
CA CYS A 10 20.81 -1.68 -0.17
C CYS A 10 19.74 -2.42 0.65
N GLU A 11 20.01 -2.75 1.92
CA GLU A 11 19.11 -3.58 2.72
C GLU A 11 18.00 -2.83 3.48
N ILE A 12 18.17 -1.53 3.74
CA ILE A 12 17.18 -0.73 4.49
C ILE A 12 15.90 -0.56 3.70
N ASP A 13 16.00 -0.41 2.39
CA ASP A 13 14.84 -0.18 1.50
C ASP A 13 13.96 -1.44 1.32
N HIS A 14 14.53 -2.64 1.47
CA HIS A 14 13.78 -3.90 1.29
C HIS A 14 12.73 -4.15 2.38
N ILE A 15 12.96 -3.63 3.59
CA ILE A 15 12.02 -3.73 4.72
C ILE A 15 10.88 -2.73 4.57
N MET A 16 11.16 -1.55 4.02
CA MET A 16 10.18 -0.47 3.90
C MET A 16 9.09 -0.78 2.86
N THR A 17 9.47 -1.39 1.74
CA THR A 17 8.52 -1.81 0.69
C THR A 17 7.59 -2.93 1.17
N ARG A 18 8.06 -3.80 2.07
CA ARG A 18 7.25 -4.90 2.64
C ARG A 18 6.23 -4.46 3.68
N LEU A 19 6.39 -3.29 4.28
CA LEU A 19 5.57 -2.83 5.41
C LEU A 19 4.36 -1.98 5.00
N ALA A 20 4.43 -1.28 3.89
CA ALA A 20 3.34 -0.42 3.44
C ALA A 20 2.04 -1.17 3.08
N VAL A 21 2.08 -2.48 2.86
CA VAL A 21 0.93 -3.30 2.44
C VAL A 21 0.49 -4.34 3.47
N ARG A 22 1.34 -4.69 4.46
CA ARG A 22 0.94 -5.62 5.53
C ARG A 22 0.00 -5.03 6.59
N ALA A 23 -0.43 -3.80 6.43
CA ALA A 23 -1.26 -3.07 7.39
C ALA A 23 -2.65 -3.66 7.67
N PHE A 24 -3.03 -4.80 7.08
CA PHE A 24 -4.38 -5.32 7.18
C PHE A 24 -4.52 -6.80 7.61
N ALA A 25 -3.47 -7.44 8.12
CA ALA A 25 -3.58 -8.85 8.52
C ALA A 25 -2.94 -9.15 9.87
N ALA A 26 -3.67 -9.00 10.96
CA ALA A 26 -3.36 -9.67 12.23
C ALA A 26 -4.63 -10.28 12.85
N PRO A 27 -4.60 -11.57 13.23
CA PRO A 27 -5.75 -12.21 13.85
C PRO A 27 -5.87 -11.87 15.33
N PHE A 28 -7.06 -11.53 15.78
CA PHE A 28 -7.44 -11.50 17.20
C PHE A 28 -7.43 -12.92 17.75
N THR A 29 -6.49 -13.24 18.64
CA THR A 29 -6.52 -14.45 19.46
C THR A 29 -7.04 -14.09 20.84
N ILE A 30 -8.27 -14.48 21.14
CA ILE A 30 -8.84 -14.41 22.49
C ILE A 30 -8.27 -15.58 23.29
N LEU A 31 -7.47 -15.29 24.32
CA LEU A 31 -7.03 -16.26 25.33
C LEU A 31 -8.17 -16.50 26.33
N GLY A 32 -8.78 -17.67 26.27
CA GLY A 32 -9.62 -18.19 27.34
C GLY A 32 -8.90 -19.33 28.04
N LEU A 33 -8.43 -19.10 29.26
CA LEU A 33 -7.93 -20.13 30.17
C LEU A 33 -9.07 -20.98 30.70
N ALA A 34 -9.04 -22.30 30.52
CA ALA A 34 -9.63 -23.25 31.46
C ALA A 34 -8.91 -24.59 31.35
N SER A 35 -8.21 -24.94 32.39
CA SER A 35 -7.68 -26.26 32.66
C SER A 35 -8.84 -27.22 32.98
N PHE A 36 -8.78 -28.48 32.51
CA PHE A 36 -9.11 -29.66 33.33
C PHE A 36 -8.61 -30.97 32.69
N THR A 37 -8.25 -31.86 33.55
CA THR A 37 -7.51 -33.09 33.50
C THR A 37 -8.21 -34.27 32.80
N SER A 38 -7.37 -35.08 32.17
CA SER A 38 -7.35 -36.56 31.93
C SER A 38 -8.53 -37.42 32.29
N ALA A 39 -8.93 -38.31 31.34
CA ALA A 39 -9.03 -39.74 31.57
C ALA A 39 -9.21 -40.51 30.24
N SER A 40 -8.40 -41.54 30.07
CA SER A 40 -8.43 -42.53 28.99
C SER A 40 -9.58 -43.53 29.18
N ALA A 41 -10.23 -43.95 28.09
CA ALA A 41 -10.85 -45.28 27.99
C ALA A 41 -10.97 -45.71 26.52
N LEU A 42 -10.39 -46.86 26.23
CA LEU A 42 -10.56 -47.65 25.01
C LEU A 42 -11.98 -48.29 24.98
N LEU A 43 -12.51 -48.49 23.76
CA LEU A 43 -13.09 -49.75 23.26
C LEU A 43 -14.01 -49.51 22.06
N ALA A 44 -13.65 -50.04 20.95
CA ALA A 44 -14.16 -51.24 20.24
C ALA A 44 -15.18 -50.96 19.12
N CYS A 45 -14.85 -51.56 18.01
CA CYS A 45 -15.54 -51.67 16.71
C CYS A 45 -17.01 -52.13 16.79
N GLY A 46 -17.84 -51.57 15.86
CA GLY A 46 -19.12 -52.16 15.47
C GLY A 46 -19.47 -51.73 14.04
N ALA A 47 -19.58 -52.69 13.14
CA ALA A 47 -19.97 -52.53 11.74
C ALA A 47 -21.47 -52.27 11.59
N PRO A 48 -21.94 -51.60 10.52
CA PRO A 48 -23.35 -51.32 10.29
C PRO A 48 -24.08 -52.49 9.65
N GLU A 49 -25.31 -52.79 10.15
CA GLU A 49 -26.25 -53.78 9.61
C GLU A 49 -26.98 -53.25 8.35
N PRO A 50 -27.46 -54.18 7.46
CA PRO A 50 -28.07 -53.82 6.19
C PRO A 50 -29.59 -53.57 6.30
N LEU A 51 -30.09 -52.67 5.44
CA LEU A 51 -31.48 -52.25 5.30
C LEU A 51 -32.36 -53.36 4.67
N PRO A 52 -33.63 -53.50 5.08
CA PRO A 52 -34.56 -54.50 4.50
C PRO A 52 -35.20 -54.04 3.17
N PRO A 53 -35.75 -54.96 2.35
CA PRO A 53 -36.18 -54.70 0.99
C PRO A 53 -37.59 -54.09 0.88
N LEU A 54 -37.78 -53.27 -0.18
CA LEU A 54 -39.02 -52.61 -0.57
C LEU A 54 -40.07 -53.62 -1.08
N ALA A 55 -41.32 -53.49 -0.63
CA ALA A 55 -42.51 -54.20 -1.14
C ALA A 55 -43.24 -53.35 -2.23
N PRO A 56 -43.98 -54.01 -3.16
CA PRO A 56 -44.45 -53.34 -4.40
C PRO A 56 -45.74 -52.54 -4.20
N ALA A 57 -45.86 -51.49 -5.01
CA ALA A 57 -46.96 -50.53 -5.07
C ALA A 57 -48.24 -51.13 -5.65
N THR A 58 -49.37 -50.89 -5.00
CA THR A 58 -50.72 -51.03 -5.57
C THR A 58 -51.29 -49.67 -5.92
N THR A 59 -51.72 -49.54 -7.17
CA THR A 59 -52.39 -48.38 -7.76
C THR A 59 -53.84 -48.26 -7.23
N ALA A 60 -54.16 -47.03 -6.73
CA ALA A 60 -55.55 -46.59 -6.63
C ALA A 60 -55.67 -45.13 -7.07
N THR A 61 -56.36 -44.91 -8.17
CA THR A 61 -56.73 -43.60 -8.76
C THR A 61 -57.84 -42.97 -7.92
N VAL A 62 -57.56 -41.83 -7.30
CA VAL A 62 -58.61 -40.92 -6.79
C VAL A 62 -58.31 -39.54 -7.32
N ALA A 63 -59.25 -39.01 -8.15
CA ALA A 63 -59.20 -37.66 -8.60
C ALA A 63 -59.55 -36.71 -7.44
N THR A 64 -58.62 -35.84 -7.10
CA THR A 64 -58.85 -34.72 -6.18
C THR A 64 -58.49 -33.40 -6.88
N ALA A 65 -59.33 -32.41 -6.66
CA ALA A 65 -59.21 -31.04 -7.21
C ALA A 65 -57.84 -30.37 -6.89
N PRO A 66 -57.37 -29.44 -7.74
CA PRO A 66 -56.09 -28.77 -7.50
C PRO A 66 -56.14 -27.94 -6.20
N PRO A 67 -55.08 -28.01 -5.37
CA PRO A 67 -54.98 -27.15 -4.21
C PRO A 67 -54.82 -25.69 -4.66
N PRO A 68 -55.25 -24.71 -3.83
CA PRO A 68 -55.06 -23.30 -4.14
C PRO A 68 -53.54 -23.02 -4.25
N ALA A 69 -53.19 -22.22 -5.26
CA ALA A 69 -51.80 -21.78 -5.48
C ALA A 69 -51.24 -21.27 -4.17
N SER A 70 -50.23 -21.98 -3.62
CA SER A 70 -49.42 -21.49 -2.52
C SER A 70 -48.79 -20.16 -2.97
N ALA A 71 -49.09 -19.12 -2.22
CA ALA A 71 -48.39 -17.85 -2.39
C ALA A 71 -46.88 -18.14 -2.30
N VAL A 72 -46.19 -17.90 -3.41
CA VAL A 72 -44.72 -17.87 -3.41
C VAL A 72 -44.35 -16.73 -2.47
N THR A 73 -43.99 -17.08 -1.24
CA THR A 73 -43.33 -16.13 -0.35
C THR A 73 -42.04 -15.73 -1.04
N SER A 74 -42.03 -14.56 -1.65
CA SER A 74 -40.81 -13.94 -2.16
C SER A 74 -39.83 -13.87 -0.97
N SER A 75 -38.69 -14.52 -1.10
CA SER A 75 -37.59 -14.30 -0.17
C SER A 75 -37.36 -12.78 -0.07
N PRO A 76 -37.15 -12.24 1.14
CA PRO A 76 -36.85 -10.82 1.27
C PRO A 76 -35.66 -10.48 0.36
N ALA A 77 -35.73 -9.33 -0.30
CA ALA A 77 -34.62 -8.84 -1.11
C ALA A 77 -33.34 -8.81 -0.25
N PRO A 78 -32.16 -9.12 -0.83
CA PRO A 78 -30.91 -9.06 -0.09
C PRO A 78 -30.73 -7.67 0.55
N ASP A 79 -30.24 -7.62 1.79
CA ASP A 79 -29.89 -6.36 2.44
C ASP A 79 -28.52 -5.89 1.93
N ASP A 80 -28.53 -4.93 1.01
CA ASP A 80 -27.32 -4.32 0.42
C ASP A 80 -26.70 -3.23 1.31
N GLY A 81 -27.32 -2.87 2.41
CA GLY A 81 -26.84 -1.81 3.29
C GLY A 81 -25.37 -1.95 3.69
N PRO A 82 -24.91 -3.11 4.19
CA PRO A 82 -23.52 -3.34 4.55
C PRO A 82 -22.55 -3.19 3.37
N LEU A 83 -22.92 -3.68 2.18
CA LEU A 83 -22.05 -3.62 1.01
C LEU A 83 -21.96 -2.20 0.44
N ARG A 84 -23.06 -1.46 0.41
CA ARG A 84 -23.08 -0.04 0.05
C ARG A 84 -22.25 0.81 1.02
N ALA A 85 -22.29 0.49 2.32
CA ALA A 85 -21.44 1.15 3.31
C ALA A 85 -19.95 0.89 3.05
N LYS A 86 -19.56 -0.33 2.68
CA LYS A 86 -18.18 -0.67 2.28
C LYS A 86 -17.75 0.07 1.02
N ILE A 87 -18.59 0.17 0.00
CA ILE A 87 -18.32 0.96 -1.22
C ILE A 87 -18.12 2.45 -0.87
N ALA A 88 -18.96 2.99 0.01
CA ALA A 88 -18.88 4.39 0.43
C ALA A 88 -17.58 4.73 1.20
N GLN A 89 -16.85 3.72 1.70
CA GLN A 89 -15.51 3.90 2.27
C GLN A 89 -14.46 4.31 1.24
N PHE A 90 -14.76 4.24 -0.05
CA PHE A 90 -13.88 4.65 -1.15
C PHE A 90 -14.51 5.84 -1.90
N ALA A 91 -14.19 7.05 -1.48
CA ALA A 91 -14.81 8.26 -2.02
C ALA A 91 -14.44 8.45 -3.50
N PRO A 92 -15.42 8.59 -4.43
CA PRO A 92 -15.11 8.95 -5.80
C PRO A 92 -14.35 10.27 -5.86
N ALA A 93 -13.22 10.30 -6.57
CA ALA A 93 -12.34 11.45 -6.65
C ALA A 93 -11.78 11.65 -8.06
N VAL A 94 -12.02 12.82 -8.63
CA VAL A 94 -11.49 13.19 -9.95
C VAL A 94 -10.03 13.61 -9.77
N LEU A 95 -9.12 12.90 -10.44
CA LEU A 95 -7.70 13.22 -10.48
C LEU A 95 -7.34 13.80 -11.85
N THR A 96 -6.74 14.99 -11.83
CA THR A 96 -6.28 15.70 -13.02
C THR A 96 -4.83 16.14 -12.85
N ALA A 97 -4.13 16.30 -13.99
CA ALA A 97 -2.79 16.89 -14.05
C ALA A 97 -2.78 18.00 -15.08
N ASP A 98 -1.94 19.02 -14.89
CA ASP A 98 -1.77 20.08 -15.89
C ASP A 98 -0.86 19.59 -17.02
N VAL A 99 -1.50 19.22 -18.12
CA VAL A 99 -0.85 18.85 -19.39
C VAL A 99 -0.86 19.97 -20.41
N SER A 100 -1.35 21.17 -20.06
CA SER A 100 -1.52 22.29 -21.01
C SER A 100 -0.19 22.71 -21.63
N THR A 101 0.89 22.68 -20.85
CA THR A 101 2.24 23.10 -21.26
C THR A 101 3.04 21.99 -21.96
N LEU A 102 2.51 20.78 -22.09
CA LEU A 102 3.16 19.72 -22.86
C LEU A 102 3.07 20.03 -24.36
N PRO A 103 4.15 19.84 -25.14
CA PRO A 103 4.09 19.83 -26.60
C PRO A 103 3.08 18.80 -27.12
N ASP A 104 2.48 19.05 -28.27
CA ASP A 104 1.46 18.13 -28.83
C ASP A 104 2.00 16.71 -29.07
N ALA A 105 3.27 16.58 -29.45
CA ALA A 105 3.92 15.26 -29.58
C ALA A 105 4.00 14.51 -28.24
N GLU A 106 4.28 15.21 -27.15
CA GLU A 106 4.32 14.64 -25.80
C GLU A 106 2.91 14.29 -25.30
N LYS A 107 1.87 15.07 -25.63
CA LYS A 107 0.47 14.72 -25.35
C LYS A 107 0.05 13.46 -26.08
N GLN A 108 0.41 13.35 -27.37
CA GLN A 108 0.15 12.13 -28.14
C GLN A 108 0.91 10.92 -27.60
N ALA A 109 2.17 11.10 -27.16
CA ALA A 109 2.92 10.04 -26.50
C ALA A 109 2.25 9.61 -25.18
N LEU A 110 1.76 10.55 -24.37
CA LEU A 110 1.01 10.30 -23.13
C LEU A 110 -0.25 9.47 -23.41
N ASP A 111 -1.02 9.81 -24.45
CA ASP A 111 -2.20 9.05 -24.86
C ASP A 111 -1.87 7.59 -25.20
N ARG A 112 -0.75 7.34 -25.89
CA ARG A 112 -0.28 5.98 -26.20
C ARG A 112 0.14 5.22 -24.95
N ILE A 113 0.82 5.89 -24.01
CA ILE A 113 1.23 5.31 -22.73
C ILE A 113 0.01 4.93 -21.88
N ILE A 114 -1.01 5.80 -21.81
CA ILE A 114 -2.28 5.50 -21.13
C ILE A 114 -2.95 4.27 -21.77
N ALA A 115 -3.01 4.21 -23.10
CA ALA A 115 -3.56 3.07 -23.82
C ALA A 115 -2.79 1.78 -23.56
N ALA A 116 -1.44 1.85 -23.50
CA ALA A 116 -0.59 0.71 -23.14
C ALA A 116 -0.84 0.24 -21.69
N ALA A 117 -0.92 1.18 -20.74
CA ALA A 117 -1.21 0.90 -19.34
C ALA A 117 -2.57 0.22 -19.15
N ARG A 118 -3.61 0.61 -19.90
CA ARG A 118 -4.92 -0.03 -19.87
C ARG A 118 -4.90 -1.52 -20.17
N LEU A 119 -4.02 -1.95 -21.03
CA LEU A 119 -3.88 -3.37 -21.39
C LEU A 119 -3.32 -4.21 -20.24
N LEU A 120 -2.82 -3.59 -19.16
CA LEU A 120 -2.39 -4.31 -17.96
C LEU A 120 -3.56 -4.64 -17.01
N GLU A 121 -4.72 -4.00 -17.14
CA GLU A 121 -5.91 -4.30 -16.32
C GLU A 121 -6.31 -5.79 -16.41
N PRO A 122 -6.57 -6.36 -17.61
CA PRO A 122 -6.91 -7.77 -17.72
C PRO A 122 -5.77 -8.72 -17.36
N VAL A 123 -4.52 -8.28 -17.37
CA VAL A 123 -3.38 -9.06 -16.87
C VAL A 123 -3.48 -9.17 -15.35
N PHE A 124 -3.61 -8.04 -14.67
CA PHE A 124 -3.73 -8.04 -13.20
C PHE A 124 -4.99 -8.76 -12.71
N ASP A 125 -6.12 -8.64 -13.39
CA ASP A 125 -7.32 -9.40 -13.03
C ASP A 125 -7.05 -10.90 -12.94
N ARG A 126 -6.24 -11.43 -13.88
CA ARG A 126 -5.84 -12.84 -13.88
C ARG A 126 -4.75 -13.16 -12.85
N GLN A 127 -3.88 -12.20 -12.56
CA GLN A 127 -2.87 -12.35 -11.51
C GLN A 127 -3.49 -12.33 -10.11
N ALA A 128 -4.50 -11.47 -9.88
CA ALA A 128 -5.26 -11.45 -8.63
C ALA A 128 -6.04 -12.77 -8.41
N TRP A 129 -6.62 -13.30 -9.49
CA TRP A 129 -7.22 -14.64 -9.52
C TRP A 129 -7.55 -15.04 -10.96
N ALA A 130 -7.16 -16.24 -11.37
CA ALA A 130 -7.39 -16.73 -12.73
C ALA A 130 -8.89 -16.77 -13.10
N GLY A 131 -9.79 -16.97 -12.13
CA GLY A 131 -11.24 -16.99 -12.30
C GLY A 131 -11.92 -15.61 -12.40
N ASN A 132 -11.22 -14.50 -12.12
CA ASN A 132 -11.81 -13.16 -12.08
C ASN A 132 -12.58 -12.77 -13.35
N PRO A 133 -12.08 -12.98 -14.59
CA PRO A 133 -12.81 -12.60 -15.78
C PRO A 133 -14.15 -13.31 -15.92
N ALA A 134 -14.20 -14.60 -15.59
CA ALA A 134 -15.44 -15.40 -15.67
C ALA A 134 -16.43 -15.00 -14.56
N ALA A 135 -15.95 -14.82 -13.33
CA ALA A 135 -16.76 -14.38 -12.20
C ALA A 135 -17.38 -13.01 -12.46
N ARG A 136 -16.56 -12.05 -12.92
CA ARG A 136 -17.03 -10.72 -13.29
C ARG A 136 -18.10 -10.76 -14.40
N ALA A 137 -17.87 -11.56 -15.44
CA ALA A 137 -18.82 -11.71 -16.54
C ALA A 137 -20.16 -12.29 -16.06
N THR A 138 -20.15 -13.22 -15.11
CA THR A 138 -21.35 -13.80 -14.49
C THR A 138 -22.09 -12.75 -13.66
N LEU A 139 -21.38 -11.99 -12.80
CA LEU A 139 -21.99 -10.91 -12.01
C LEU A 139 -22.59 -9.81 -12.89
N ALA A 140 -21.97 -9.48 -14.02
CA ALA A 140 -22.45 -8.47 -14.94
C ALA A 140 -23.79 -8.85 -15.65
N GLN A 141 -24.21 -10.11 -15.61
CA GLN A 141 -25.50 -10.57 -16.14
C GLN A 141 -26.66 -10.23 -15.19
N ASP A 142 -26.38 -10.06 -13.89
CA ASP A 142 -27.39 -9.63 -12.93
C ASP A 142 -27.57 -8.12 -12.99
N THR A 143 -28.64 -7.68 -13.67
CA THR A 143 -29.01 -6.27 -13.82
C THR A 143 -29.83 -5.70 -12.66
N SER A 144 -30.15 -6.50 -11.65
CA SER A 144 -30.82 -6.05 -10.42
C SER A 144 -29.97 -5.02 -9.66
N ASP A 145 -30.59 -4.30 -8.73
CA ASP A 145 -29.85 -3.35 -7.89
C ASP A 145 -28.81 -4.07 -7.01
N HIS A 146 -29.12 -5.27 -6.52
CA HIS A 146 -28.17 -6.12 -5.81
C HIS A 146 -26.98 -6.50 -6.71
N GLY A 147 -27.23 -7.00 -7.91
CA GLY A 147 -26.18 -7.39 -8.86
C GLY A 147 -25.25 -6.22 -9.20
N LYS A 148 -25.80 -5.01 -9.40
CA LYS A 148 -25.01 -3.80 -9.65
C LYS A 148 -24.11 -3.42 -8.46
N VAL A 149 -24.63 -3.52 -7.24
CA VAL A 149 -23.85 -3.23 -6.02
C VAL A 149 -22.74 -4.25 -5.83
N LEU A 150 -23.07 -5.53 -6.04
CA LEU A 150 -22.10 -6.62 -5.94
C LEU A 150 -20.97 -6.48 -6.97
N LEU A 151 -21.32 -6.18 -8.24
CA LEU A 151 -20.35 -5.93 -9.31
C LEU A 151 -19.47 -4.71 -9.01
N ALA A 152 -20.06 -3.61 -8.52
CA ALA A 152 -19.29 -2.41 -8.16
C ALA A 152 -18.27 -2.68 -7.06
N TYR A 153 -18.64 -3.48 -6.05
CA TYR A 153 -17.69 -3.86 -5.01
C TYR A 153 -16.64 -4.86 -5.49
N PHE A 154 -17.02 -5.80 -6.35
CA PHE A 154 -16.10 -6.72 -7.03
C PHE A 154 -15.03 -5.96 -7.83
N ASP A 155 -15.44 -4.96 -8.62
CA ASP A 155 -14.51 -4.15 -9.41
C ASP A 155 -13.56 -3.34 -8.51
N LEU A 156 -14.06 -2.82 -7.39
CA LEU A 156 -13.26 -2.09 -6.40
C LEU A 156 -12.23 -3.01 -5.70
N MET A 157 -12.65 -4.22 -5.32
CA MET A 157 -11.81 -5.21 -4.64
C MET A 157 -10.94 -6.03 -5.61
N ARG A 158 -11.14 -5.92 -6.92
CA ARG A 158 -10.46 -6.71 -7.96
C ARG A 158 -10.63 -8.22 -7.74
N GLY A 159 -11.83 -8.64 -7.39
CA GLY A 159 -12.18 -10.03 -7.15
C GLY A 159 -13.31 -10.22 -6.14
N PRO A 160 -13.72 -11.47 -5.86
CA PRO A 160 -14.86 -11.79 -5.01
C PRO A 160 -14.56 -11.76 -3.50
N TRP A 161 -13.39 -11.23 -3.09
CA TRP A 161 -12.94 -11.18 -1.69
C TRP A 161 -12.66 -9.75 -1.25
N ASP A 162 -13.07 -9.48 -0.01
CA ASP A 162 -12.91 -8.17 0.63
C ASP A 162 -11.47 -7.94 1.10
N ARG A 163 -10.72 -7.12 0.38
CA ARG A 163 -9.32 -6.75 0.72
C ARG A 163 -9.21 -5.95 2.02
N GLN A 164 -10.32 -5.37 2.51
CA GLN A 164 -10.36 -4.61 3.77
C GLN A 164 -10.74 -5.48 4.98
N ASP A 165 -11.18 -6.73 4.74
CA ASP A 165 -11.65 -7.65 5.77
C ASP A 165 -11.00 -9.05 5.57
N HIS A 166 -9.66 -9.09 5.58
CA HIS A 166 -8.87 -10.32 5.50
C HIS A 166 -9.26 -11.26 4.35
N PHE A 167 -9.58 -10.71 3.18
CA PHE A 167 -10.06 -11.45 2.01
C PHE A 167 -11.28 -12.33 2.29
N LYS A 168 -12.17 -11.86 3.17
CA LYS A 168 -13.45 -12.53 3.42
C LYS A 168 -14.26 -12.59 2.12
N PRO A 169 -14.79 -13.77 1.73
CA PRO A 169 -15.59 -13.88 0.52
C PRO A 169 -16.91 -13.12 0.65
N PHE A 170 -17.32 -12.43 -0.41
CA PHE A 170 -18.60 -11.72 -0.51
C PHE A 170 -19.37 -12.05 -1.81
N ALA A 171 -18.68 -12.52 -2.84
CA ALA A 171 -19.26 -12.90 -4.13
C ALA A 171 -18.87 -14.34 -4.55
N THR A 172 -18.44 -15.15 -3.60
CA THR A 172 -18.09 -16.56 -3.74
C THR A 172 -18.17 -17.22 -2.38
N ASP A 173 -18.29 -18.56 -2.33
CA ASP A 173 -18.19 -19.35 -1.10
C ASP A 173 -16.76 -19.86 -0.84
N GLN A 174 -15.83 -19.63 -1.77
CA GLN A 174 -14.47 -20.14 -1.70
C GLN A 174 -13.54 -19.15 -0.98
N ALA A 175 -12.58 -19.67 -0.23
CA ALA A 175 -11.46 -18.88 0.26
C ALA A 175 -10.57 -18.45 -0.91
N ARG A 176 -9.91 -17.27 -0.79
CA ARG A 176 -8.94 -16.82 -1.78
C ARG A 176 -7.77 -17.81 -1.85
N PRO A 177 -7.40 -18.30 -3.05
CA PRO A 177 -6.18 -19.11 -3.20
C PRO A 177 -4.94 -18.30 -2.77
N PRO A 178 -4.08 -18.83 -1.87
CA PRO A 178 -2.88 -18.11 -1.41
C PRO A 178 -1.93 -17.73 -2.56
N GLY A 179 -1.87 -18.59 -3.60
CA GLY A 179 -1.06 -18.35 -4.80
C GLY A 179 -1.70 -17.41 -5.81
N ALA A 180 -2.85 -16.80 -5.49
CA ALA A 180 -3.60 -15.95 -6.41
C ALA A 180 -3.77 -16.61 -7.79
N GLY A 181 -3.52 -15.89 -8.89
CA GLY A 181 -3.52 -16.44 -10.26
C GLY A 181 -2.14 -16.87 -10.76
N PHE A 182 -1.13 -16.91 -9.88
CA PHE A 182 0.25 -17.27 -10.27
C PHE A 182 0.56 -18.74 -10.18
N TYR A 183 -0.25 -19.52 -9.45
CA TYR A 183 -0.06 -20.94 -9.20
C TYR A 183 -1.36 -21.72 -9.37
N PRO A 184 -1.31 -23.05 -9.54
CA PRO A 184 -2.51 -23.89 -9.37
C PRO A 184 -3.16 -23.66 -8.00
N GLU A 185 -4.49 -23.52 -7.97
CA GLU A 185 -5.23 -23.15 -6.75
C GLU A 185 -5.06 -24.16 -5.59
N ASP A 186 -4.79 -25.42 -5.92
CA ASP A 186 -4.56 -26.52 -4.97
C ASP A 186 -3.11 -26.63 -4.48
N LEU A 187 -2.19 -25.81 -5.01
CA LEU A 187 -0.77 -25.91 -4.68
C LEU A 187 -0.50 -25.28 -3.31
N THR A 188 0.16 -26.05 -2.44
CA THR A 188 0.64 -25.58 -1.14
C THR A 188 2.10 -25.18 -1.20
N ALA A 189 2.53 -24.29 -0.29
CA ALA A 189 3.95 -23.86 -0.20
C ALA A 189 4.89 -25.06 0.05
N ASP A 190 4.49 -26.02 0.87
CA ASP A 190 5.29 -27.21 1.15
C ASP A 190 5.39 -28.14 -0.07
N ALA A 191 4.28 -28.33 -0.81
CA ALA A 191 4.29 -29.10 -2.04
C ALA A 191 5.17 -28.46 -3.11
N PHE A 192 5.12 -27.13 -3.25
CA PHE A 192 6.00 -26.38 -4.16
C PHE A 192 7.48 -26.56 -3.78
N LYS A 193 7.84 -26.34 -2.50
CA LYS A 193 9.22 -26.49 -2.02
C LYS A 193 9.73 -27.92 -2.19
N ALA A 194 8.90 -28.93 -1.91
CA ALA A 194 9.25 -30.33 -2.11
C ALA A 194 9.48 -30.65 -3.59
N TYR A 195 8.63 -30.09 -4.48
CA TYR A 195 8.78 -30.26 -5.93
C TYR A 195 10.08 -29.65 -6.43
N VAL A 196 10.37 -28.39 -6.04
CA VAL A 196 11.62 -27.68 -6.42
C VAL A 196 12.85 -28.41 -5.90
N ALA A 197 12.81 -28.94 -4.67
CA ALA A 197 13.91 -29.74 -4.11
C ALA A 197 14.16 -31.03 -4.90
N ALA A 198 13.10 -31.66 -5.45
CA ALA A 198 13.19 -32.85 -6.30
C ALA A 198 13.61 -32.53 -7.75
N HIS A 199 13.43 -31.28 -8.20
CA HIS A 199 13.72 -30.81 -9.58
C HIS A 199 14.56 -29.52 -9.58
N PRO A 200 15.81 -29.58 -9.04
CA PRO A 200 16.65 -28.39 -8.87
C PRO A 200 16.98 -27.67 -10.20
N GLU A 201 16.95 -28.38 -11.33
CA GLU A 201 17.12 -27.82 -12.67
C GLU A 201 16.00 -26.87 -13.11
N GLN A 202 14.81 -26.94 -12.47
CA GLN A 202 13.67 -26.08 -12.77
C GLN A 202 13.53 -24.94 -11.76
N LYS A 203 14.35 -24.91 -10.72
CA LYS A 203 14.23 -23.97 -9.59
C LYS A 203 14.13 -22.53 -10.06
N ASP A 204 15.11 -22.06 -10.83
CA ASP A 204 15.18 -20.65 -11.25
C ASP A 204 13.96 -20.24 -12.10
N ALA A 205 13.44 -21.15 -12.92
CA ALA A 205 12.24 -20.89 -13.70
C ALA A 205 10.97 -20.87 -12.84
N LEU A 206 10.82 -21.83 -11.92
CA LEU A 206 9.65 -21.95 -11.05
C LEU A 206 9.60 -20.84 -10.00
N GLU A 207 10.74 -20.42 -9.44
CA GLU A 207 10.86 -19.33 -8.49
C GLU A 207 10.96 -17.95 -9.17
N GLY A 208 11.12 -17.92 -10.50
CA GLY A 208 11.27 -16.68 -11.26
C GLY A 208 10.14 -15.68 -11.03
N LEU A 209 10.49 -14.40 -10.85
CA LEU A 209 9.60 -13.29 -10.51
C LEU A 209 8.49 -13.10 -11.56
N ASN A 210 8.79 -13.32 -12.85
CA ASN A 210 7.93 -13.02 -14.00
C ASN A 210 7.43 -14.30 -14.67
N THR A 211 6.99 -15.28 -13.90
CA THR A 211 6.45 -16.55 -14.41
C THR A 211 5.17 -16.95 -13.70
N VAL A 212 4.23 -17.55 -14.45
CA VAL A 212 3.09 -18.29 -13.91
C VAL A 212 3.47 -19.75 -13.80
N VAL A 213 3.18 -20.40 -12.69
CA VAL A 213 3.36 -21.84 -12.51
C VAL A 213 2.05 -22.55 -12.85
N VAL A 214 2.09 -23.49 -13.78
CA VAL A 214 0.94 -24.29 -14.21
C VAL A 214 1.20 -25.78 -14.02
N ARG A 215 0.13 -26.59 -13.99
CA ARG A 215 0.28 -28.05 -14.05
C ARG A 215 0.44 -28.53 -15.49
N ASP A 216 1.37 -29.47 -15.68
CA ASP A 216 1.54 -30.25 -16.91
C ASP A 216 1.51 -31.75 -16.49
N GLY A 217 0.31 -32.29 -16.38
CA GLY A 217 0.06 -33.57 -15.70
C GLY A 217 0.45 -33.47 -14.22
N ASP A 218 1.33 -34.37 -13.76
CA ASP A 218 1.85 -34.38 -12.38
C ASP A 218 3.02 -33.42 -12.16
N ARG A 219 3.44 -32.68 -13.21
CA ARG A 219 4.60 -31.78 -13.16
C ARG A 219 4.14 -30.34 -12.98
N LEU A 220 5.03 -29.53 -12.38
CA LEU A 220 4.94 -28.08 -12.42
C LEU A 220 5.76 -27.55 -13.61
N LYS A 221 5.21 -26.54 -14.29
CA LYS A 221 5.85 -25.85 -15.40
C LYS A 221 5.75 -24.35 -15.21
N ALA A 222 6.88 -23.65 -15.31
CA ALA A 222 6.92 -22.20 -15.38
C ALA A 222 6.59 -21.73 -16.80
N VAL A 223 5.68 -20.74 -16.90
CA VAL A 223 5.32 -20.06 -18.14
C VAL A 223 5.69 -18.60 -17.98
N PRO A 224 6.65 -18.05 -18.76
CA PRO A 224 7.02 -16.65 -18.73
C PRO A 224 5.82 -15.73 -18.98
N TYR A 225 5.79 -14.55 -18.35
CA TYR A 225 4.67 -13.59 -18.50
C TYR A 225 4.48 -13.12 -19.94
N GLY A 226 5.58 -12.91 -20.69
CA GLY A 226 5.53 -12.56 -22.09
C GLY A 226 4.82 -13.61 -22.96
N GLN A 227 4.74 -14.87 -22.50
CA GLN A 227 3.95 -15.93 -23.12
C GLN A 227 2.54 -16.03 -22.51
N ALA A 228 2.43 -16.08 -21.17
CA ALA A 228 1.17 -16.28 -20.47
C ALA A 228 0.18 -15.14 -20.74
N TYR A 229 0.66 -13.91 -20.85
CA TYR A 229 -0.13 -12.70 -21.04
C TYR A 229 0.12 -12.04 -22.41
N ALA A 230 0.62 -12.80 -23.39
CA ALA A 230 0.97 -12.29 -24.73
C ALA A 230 -0.16 -11.52 -25.42
N GLU A 231 -1.42 -11.89 -25.18
CA GLU A 231 -2.61 -11.24 -25.74
C GLU A 231 -2.66 -9.74 -25.43
N TRP A 232 -2.19 -9.35 -24.25
CA TRP A 232 -2.21 -7.96 -23.77
C TRP A 232 -0.84 -7.30 -23.80
N LEU A 233 0.23 -8.04 -23.48
CA LEU A 233 1.57 -7.48 -23.43
C LEU A 233 2.11 -7.12 -24.82
N LYS A 234 1.80 -7.90 -25.87
CA LYS A 234 2.24 -7.56 -27.23
C LYS A 234 1.64 -6.25 -27.75
N PRO A 235 0.30 -6.01 -27.72
CA PRO A 235 -0.23 -4.73 -28.13
C PRO A 235 0.17 -3.58 -27.18
N SER A 236 0.35 -3.82 -25.88
CA SER A 236 0.89 -2.83 -24.95
C SER A 236 2.30 -2.40 -25.35
N ALA A 237 3.20 -3.36 -25.65
CA ALA A 237 4.54 -3.09 -26.16
C ALA A 237 4.52 -2.27 -27.46
N ALA A 238 3.62 -2.60 -28.39
CA ALA A 238 3.48 -1.84 -29.64
C ALA A 238 3.11 -0.37 -29.38
N LEU A 239 2.17 -0.10 -28.45
CA LEU A 239 1.81 1.25 -28.07
C LEU A 239 2.95 2.01 -27.38
N LEU A 240 3.78 1.33 -26.57
CA LEU A 240 4.99 1.94 -25.99
C LEU A 240 6.01 2.32 -27.07
N ILE A 241 6.16 1.51 -28.12
CA ILE A 241 7.01 1.83 -29.28
C ILE A 241 6.45 3.02 -30.08
N GLU A 242 5.13 3.10 -30.28
CA GLU A 242 4.48 4.27 -30.89
C GLU A 242 4.78 5.54 -30.07
N ALA A 243 4.61 5.48 -28.74
CA ALA A 243 4.92 6.58 -27.85
C ALA A 243 6.41 6.99 -27.92
N ALA A 244 7.31 6.02 -27.99
CA ALA A 244 8.75 6.26 -28.16
C ALA A 244 9.09 6.93 -29.51
N GLY A 245 8.27 6.71 -30.54
CA GLY A 245 8.39 7.38 -31.83
C GLY A 245 7.90 8.84 -31.82
N LEU A 246 6.94 9.14 -30.95
CA LEU A 246 6.31 10.49 -30.83
C LEU A 246 7.13 11.43 -29.95
N THR A 247 7.64 10.95 -28.81
CA THR A 247 8.36 11.80 -27.85
C THR A 247 9.68 12.33 -28.42
N GLN A 248 9.98 13.60 -28.11
CA GLN A 248 11.29 14.23 -28.39
C GLN A 248 12.28 14.04 -27.22
N ASN A 249 11.82 13.59 -26.06
CA ASN A 249 12.68 13.35 -24.92
C ASN A 249 13.45 12.03 -25.08
N LYS A 250 14.79 12.13 -25.07
CA LYS A 250 15.66 10.97 -25.32
C LYS A 250 15.56 9.91 -24.23
N SER A 251 15.50 10.30 -22.95
CA SER A 251 15.42 9.36 -21.83
C SER A 251 14.08 8.63 -21.83
N LEU A 252 12.97 9.32 -22.08
CA LEU A 252 11.66 8.71 -22.24
C LEU A 252 11.63 7.70 -23.41
N LYS A 253 12.16 8.11 -24.56
CA LYS A 253 12.27 7.21 -25.73
C LYS A 253 13.06 5.94 -25.40
N THR A 254 14.21 6.08 -24.73
CA THR A 254 15.05 4.94 -24.35
C THR A 254 14.29 4.00 -23.42
N PHE A 255 13.70 4.53 -22.35
CA PHE A 255 12.92 3.73 -21.41
C PHE A 255 11.73 3.01 -22.07
N LEU A 256 10.91 3.71 -22.85
CA LEU A 256 9.74 3.12 -23.51
C LEU A 256 10.16 1.99 -24.48
N THR A 257 11.27 2.17 -25.19
CA THR A 257 11.78 1.17 -26.13
C THR A 257 12.26 -0.09 -25.40
N SER A 258 13.06 0.06 -24.35
CA SER A 258 13.56 -1.08 -23.57
C SER A 258 12.45 -1.77 -22.77
N ARG A 259 11.48 -1.03 -22.24
CA ARG A 259 10.33 -1.59 -21.52
C ARG A 259 9.42 -2.39 -22.46
N ALA A 260 9.19 -1.90 -23.68
CA ALA A 260 8.44 -2.64 -24.70
C ALA A 260 9.13 -3.97 -25.06
N ALA A 261 10.45 -3.97 -25.17
CA ALA A 261 11.23 -5.21 -25.41
C ALA A 261 11.11 -6.18 -24.21
N ALA A 262 11.15 -5.65 -22.98
CA ALA A 262 11.02 -6.42 -21.74
C ALA A 262 9.68 -7.15 -21.61
N PHE A 263 8.58 -6.58 -22.11
CA PHE A 263 7.27 -7.24 -22.14
C PHE A 263 7.22 -8.53 -22.98
N GLY A 264 8.16 -8.69 -23.90
CA GLY A 264 8.27 -9.91 -24.70
C GLY A 264 9.35 -10.89 -24.25
N SER A 265 10.39 -10.37 -23.58
CA SER A 265 11.56 -11.18 -23.17
C SER A 265 11.52 -11.59 -21.70
N ASP A 266 10.69 -10.94 -20.87
CA ASP A 266 10.66 -11.02 -19.40
C ASP A 266 11.96 -10.56 -18.70
N GLU A 267 12.87 -9.89 -19.44
CA GLU A 267 14.14 -9.36 -18.95
C GLU A 267 14.00 -7.85 -18.65
N TYR A 268 13.62 -7.50 -17.43
CA TYR A 268 13.27 -6.12 -17.03
C TYR A 268 14.46 -5.26 -16.62
N ARG A 269 15.59 -5.87 -16.22
CA ARG A 269 16.72 -5.17 -15.57
C ARG A 269 17.26 -3.98 -16.38
N GLN A 270 17.39 -4.10 -17.71
CA GLN A 270 17.85 -2.97 -18.52
C GLN A 270 16.82 -1.83 -18.53
N SER A 271 15.55 -2.15 -18.68
CA SER A 271 14.50 -1.13 -18.68
C SER A 271 14.31 -0.47 -17.30
N ASP A 272 14.61 -1.17 -16.22
CA ASP A 272 14.63 -0.58 -14.87
C ASP A 272 15.78 0.42 -14.71
N LYS A 273 16.97 0.12 -15.27
CA LYS A 273 18.08 1.09 -15.33
C LYS A 273 17.73 2.31 -16.16
N ASP A 274 17.07 2.12 -17.30
CA ASP A 274 16.62 3.22 -18.17
C ASP A 274 15.51 4.06 -17.48
N TRP A 275 14.66 3.42 -16.66
CA TRP A 275 13.68 4.12 -15.82
C TRP A 275 14.34 4.95 -14.71
N MET A 276 15.43 4.45 -14.11
CA MET A 276 16.22 5.23 -13.14
C MET A 276 16.82 6.50 -13.78
N ASP A 277 17.23 6.41 -15.06
CA ASP A 277 17.79 7.52 -15.81
C ASP A 277 16.72 8.41 -16.48
N LEU A 278 15.44 8.06 -16.33
CA LEU A 278 14.33 8.84 -16.93
C LEU A 278 14.26 10.23 -16.30
N ASP A 279 14.35 11.26 -17.18
CA ASP A 279 14.19 12.66 -16.86
C ASP A 279 13.35 13.35 -17.95
N ALA A 280 12.04 13.30 -17.76
CA ALA A 280 11.04 13.80 -18.70
C ALA A 280 9.85 14.41 -17.95
N ARG A 281 9.02 15.20 -18.67
CA ARG A 281 7.74 15.69 -18.14
C ARG A 281 6.71 14.56 -18.03
N VAL A 282 6.64 13.67 -19.01
CA VAL A 282 5.86 12.42 -18.95
C VAL A 282 6.75 11.35 -18.33
N GLU A 283 6.35 10.85 -17.16
CA GLU A 283 7.19 9.96 -16.35
C GLU A 283 6.42 8.69 -15.96
N PRO A 284 6.22 7.74 -16.89
CA PRO A 284 5.49 6.51 -16.59
C PRO A 284 6.35 5.51 -15.80
N THR A 285 5.70 4.82 -14.86
CA THR A 285 6.16 3.58 -14.23
C THR A 285 5.22 2.48 -14.69
N ILE A 286 5.70 1.49 -15.43
CA ILE A 286 4.85 0.46 -16.05
C ILE A 286 5.61 -0.87 -16.13
N GLY A 287 5.07 -1.92 -15.53
CA GLY A 287 5.69 -3.25 -15.49
C GLY A 287 5.23 -4.11 -14.32
N PRO A 288 5.86 -5.28 -14.12
CA PRO A 288 5.65 -6.11 -12.93
C PRO A 288 6.63 -5.69 -11.82
N TYR A 289 6.11 -5.31 -10.65
CA TYR A 289 6.96 -4.78 -9.58
C TYR A 289 6.69 -5.43 -8.22
N GLU A 290 5.44 -5.44 -7.76
CA GLU A 290 5.10 -5.80 -6.39
C GLU A 290 4.66 -7.27 -6.26
N THR A 291 5.07 -7.95 -5.19
CA THR A 291 4.80 -9.37 -4.97
C THR A 291 3.71 -9.65 -3.94
N TYR A 292 2.94 -8.64 -3.54
CA TYR A 292 1.95 -8.74 -2.46
C TYR A 292 0.71 -9.59 -2.78
N GLU A 293 0.44 -9.85 -4.06
CA GLU A 293 -0.66 -10.74 -4.44
C GLU A 293 -0.31 -12.22 -4.23
N ASP A 294 0.98 -12.57 -4.22
CA ASP A 294 1.49 -13.92 -3.96
C ASP A 294 1.64 -14.19 -2.45
N ASP A 295 0.52 -14.50 -1.77
CA ASP A 295 0.54 -14.90 -0.36
C ASP A 295 1.12 -16.31 -0.14
N LEU A 296 1.33 -17.09 -1.20
CA LEU A 296 1.85 -18.45 -1.09
C LEU A 296 3.36 -18.45 -0.78
N LEU A 297 4.14 -17.68 -1.54
CA LEU A 297 5.59 -17.67 -1.48
C LEU A 297 6.22 -16.26 -1.53
N GLY A 298 5.48 -15.25 -1.97
CA GLY A 298 5.99 -13.88 -2.15
C GLY A 298 6.99 -13.74 -3.30
N LEU A 299 6.92 -14.61 -4.32
CA LEU A 299 7.89 -14.68 -5.41
C LEU A 299 7.44 -14.03 -6.71
N LYS A 300 6.12 -13.88 -6.93
CA LYS A 300 5.56 -13.48 -8.23
C LYS A 300 5.16 -12.02 -8.26
N ALA A 301 5.64 -11.27 -9.25
CA ALA A 301 5.33 -9.86 -9.40
C ALA A 301 4.03 -9.61 -10.16
N SER A 302 3.22 -8.68 -9.64
CA SER A 302 2.00 -8.19 -10.28
C SER A 302 2.31 -7.06 -11.26
N PHE A 303 1.58 -7.03 -12.38
CA PHE A 303 1.63 -5.90 -13.30
C PHE A 303 0.87 -4.70 -12.76
N GLU A 304 1.52 -3.54 -12.86
CA GLU A 304 0.93 -2.25 -12.53
C GLU A 304 1.44 -1.14 -13.44
N ALA A 305 0.72 -0.04 -13.46
CA ALA A 305 1.21 1.19 -14.06
C ALA A 305 0.77 2.42 -13.29
N PHE A 306 1.69 3.38 -13.16
CA PHE A 306 1.46 4.76 -12.79
C PHE A 306 1.86 5.63 -13.97
N VAL A 307 0.89 6.22 -14.68
CA VAL A 307 1.15 7.19 -15.73
C VAL A 307 1.10 8.57 -15.11
N THR A 308 2.22 9.27 -15.12
CA THR A 308 2.38 10.52 -14.38
C THR A 308 2.99 11.63 -15.24
N VAL A 309 2.78 12.87 -14.78
CA VAL A 309 3.40 14.07 -15.35
C VAL A 309 4.11 14.82 -14.24
N SER A 310 5.42 15.10 -14.44
CA SER A 310 6.22 15.84 -13.46
C SER A 310 5.89 17.33 -13.48
N ASP A 311 5.92 17.95 -12.29
CA ASP A 311 5.85 19.40 -12.12
C ASP A 311 7.27 19.97 -11.98
N PRO A 312 7.73 20.81 -12.90
CA PRO A 312 9.07 21.41 -12.83
C PRO A 312 9.28 22.25 -11.58
N ALA A 313 8.25 22.97 -11.11
CA ALA A 313 8.36 23.83 -9.92
C ALA A 313 8.48 22.97 -8.65
N ALA A 314 7.66 21.94 -8.51
CA ALA A 314 7.76 20.99 -7.41
C ALA A 314 9.11 20.24 -7.42
N SER A 315 9.59 19.86 -8.59
CA SER A 315 10.90 19.21 -8.76
C SER A 315 12.06 20.13 -8.35
N ALA A 316 11.99 21.43 -8.69
CA ALA A 316 12.98 22.42 -8.28
C ALA A 316 12.94 22.67 -6.76
N LYS A 317 11.74 22.77 -6.16
CA LYS A 317 11.53 22.88 -4.70
C LYS A 317 12.16 21.69 -3.98
N LEU A 318 11.90 20.48 -4.47
CA LEU A 318 12.49 19.26 -3.93
C LEU A 318 14.01 19.24 -4.03
N ALA A 319 14.58 19.58 -5.20
CA ALA A 319 16.03 19.65 -5.40
C ALA A 319 16.69 20.68 -4.44
N HIS A 320 15.98 21.77 -4.10
CA HIS A 320 16.42 22.73 -3.09
C HIS A 320 16.47 22.08 -1.70
N TYR A 321 15.39 21.41 -1.26
CA TYR A 321 15.36 20.75 0.05
C TYR A 321 16.42 19.66 0.20
N LYS A 322 16.70 18.89 -0.85
CA LYS A 322 17.77 17.89 -0.84
C LYS A 322 19.14 18.49 -0.56
N LYS A 323 19.43 19.71 -1.04
CA LYS A 323 20.68 20.42 -0.74
C LYS A 323 20.78 20.82 0.74
N LEU A 324 19.64 20.98 1.43
CA LEU A 324 19.57 21.35 2.84
C LEU A 324 19.63 20.13 3.79
N LEU A 325 19.63 18.90 3.26
CA LEU A 325 19.69 17.69 4.08
C LEU A 325 20.89 17.65 5.06
N PRO A 326 22.12 18.08 4.68
CA PRO A 326 23.24 18.14 5.65
C PRO A 326 22.98 19.12 6.80
N ASP A 327 22.32 20.24 6.52
CA ASP A 327 21.95 21.22 7.54
C ASP A 327 20.86 20.68 8.46
N MET A 328 19.84 20.00 7.90
CA MET A 328 18.80 19.32 8.67
C MET A 328 19.38 18.25 9.59
N GLU A 329 20.30 17.41 9.08
CA GLU A 329 21.00 16.41 9.88
C GLU A 329 21.74 17.06 11.05
N THR A 330 22.52 18.11 10.78
CA THR A 330 23.30 18.81 11.81
C THR A 330 22.40 19.48 12.86
N ASN A 331 21.19 19.90 12.47
CA ASN A 331 20.23 20.56 13.35
C ASN A 331 19.40 19.57 14.20
N LEU A 332 19.46 18.27 13.92
CA LEU A 332 18.73 17.30 14.78
C LEU A 332 19.16 17.47 16.23
N PRO A 333 18.22 17.44 17.20
CA PRO A 333 18.51 17.64 18.62
C PRO A 333 19.12 16.38 19.26
N ILE A 334 20.20 15.85 18.69
CA ILE A 334 20.81 14.57 19.06
C ILE A 334 22.31 14.74 19.40
N PRO A 335 22.92 13.82 20.17
CA PRO A 335 24.33 13.87 20.49
C PRO A 335 25.19 13.89 19.21
N ALA A 336 26.31 14.64 19.23
CA ALA A 336 27.17 14.82 18.05
C ALA A 336 27.66 13.50 17.42
N GLY A 337 27.83 12.43 18.21
CA GLY A 337 28.22 11.12 17.70
C GLY A 337 27.08 10.29 17.09
N ALA A 338 25.83 10.75 17.23
CA ALA A 338 24.64 10.05 16.72
C ALA A 338 24.25 10.51 15.30
N HIS A 339 24.85 11.60 14.80
CA HIS A 339 24.59 12.08 13.45
C HIS A 339 25.06 11.08 12.39
N GLY A 340 24.19 10.79 11.42
CA GLY A 340 24.45 9.90 10.30
C GLY A 340 25.45 10.51 9.30
N LYS A 341 26.33 9.67 8.75
CA LYS A 341 27.07 10.03 7.53
C LYS A 341 26.19 9.65 6.34
N ARG A 342 25.84 10.66 5.54
CA ARG A 342 24.94 10.43 4.41
C ARG A 342 25.60 9.63 3.32
N GLY A 343 24.87 8.67 2.79
CA GLY A 343 25.15 7.98 1.53
C GLY A 343 24.74 8.80 0.31
N GLY A 344 24.81 8.20 -0.87
CA GLY A 344 24.50 8.82 -2.15
C GLY A 344 23.05 9.33 -2.27
N ASP A 345 22.85 10.21 -3.23
CA ASP A 345 21.60 10.91 -3.48
C ASP A 345 20.59 10.01 -4.21
N SER A 346 19.64 9.41 -3.49
CA SER A 346 18.52 8.70 -4.12
C SER A 346 17.60 9.69 -4.86
N PRO A 347 17.28 9.48 -6.13
CA PRO A 347 16.34 10.34 -6.85
C PRO A 347 14.97 10.32 -6.17
N ILE A 348 14.39 11.50 -5.96
CA ILE A 348 13.00 11.66 -5.55
C ILE A 348 12.29 12.47 -6.64
N ARG A 349 11.08 12.04 -6.99
CA ARG A 349 10.22 12.73 -7.97
C ARG A 349 8.89 13.09 -7.32
N VAL A 350 8.42 14.29 -7.63
CA VAL A 350 7.05 14.73 -7.32
C VAL A 350 6.31 14.83 -8.64
N VAL A 351 5.23 14.09 -8.76
CA VAL A 351 4.49 13.96 -10.00
C VAL A 351 2.98 14.03 -9.75
N ASP A 352 2.23 14.41 -10.77
CA ASP A 352 0.79 14.31 -10.80
C ASP A 352 0.36 13.05 -11.55
N LEU A 353 -0.51 12.29 -10.94
CA LEU A 353 -1.05 11.05 -11.48
C LEU A 353 -2.09 11.36 -12.55
N VAL A 354 -1.94 10.75 -13.71
CA VAL A 354 -2.85 10.88 -14.86
C VAL A 354 -3.71 9.63 -15.02
N TYR A 355 -3.13 8.45 -14.73
CA TYR A 355 -3.81 7.17 -14.83
C TYR A 355 -3.08 6.10 -14.03
N THR A 356 -3.83 5.17 -13.43
CA THR A 356 -3.29 3.93 -12.86
C THR A 356 -3.96 2.73 -13.48
N SER A 357 -3.24 1.60 -13.50
CA SER A 357 -3.79 0.31 -13.89
C SER A 357 -3.16 -0.86 -13.13
N GLY A 358 -3.83 -2.00 -13.20
CA GLY A 358 -3.36 -3.23 -12.59
C GLY A 358 -3.32 -3.13 -11.05
N ASP A 359 -2.23 -3.60 -10.45
CA ASP A 359 -2.06 -3.62 -8.99
C ASP A 359 -2.17 -2.22 -8.36
N ALA A 360 -1.69 -1.20 -9.04
CA ALA A 360 -1.78 0.21 -8.61
C ALA A 360 -3.23 0.73 -8.50
N ARG A 361 -4.23 0.01 -9.02
CA ARG A 361 -5.64 0.43 -9.03
C ARG A 361 -6.53 -0.39 -8.09
N LYS A 362 -6.00 -1.32 -7.33
CA LYS A 362 -6.77 -2.12 -6.37
C LYS A 362 -7.10 -1.30 -5.12
N SER A 363 -8.34 -1.39 -4.64
CA SER A 363 -8.83 -0.84 -3.36
C SER A 363 -8.07 0.40 -2.83
N VAL A 364 -7.15 0.26 -1.87
CA VAL A 364 -6.36 1.37 -1.30
C VAL A 364 -5.29 1.84 -2.30
N GLN A 365 -5.26 3.16 -2.52
CA GLN A 365 -4.35 3.79 -3.48
C GLN A 365 -3.01 4.15 -2.81
N THR A 366 -1.92 3.71 -3.41
CA THR A 366 -0.55 4.09 -3.03
C THR A 366 -0.31 5.58 -3.30
N ILE A 367 0.24 6.31 -2.32
CA ILE A 367 0.57 7.74 -2.43
C ILE A 367 2.03 8.02 -2.81
N ALA A 368 2.89 7.05 -2.58
CA ALA A 368 4.30 7.07 -2.93
C ALA A 368 4.81 5.65 -3.13
N PHE A 369 5.87 5.48 -3.91
CA PHE A 369 6.55 4.20 -4.11
C PHE A 369 8.05 4.38 -4.30
N ASN A 370 8.81 3.33 -4.06
CA ASN A 370 10.27 3.30 -4.15
C ASN A 370 10.72 2.09 -4.97
N LEU A 371 11.16 2.31 -6.19
CA LEU A 371 11.51 1.30 -7.17
C LEU A 371 12.90 1.56 -7.77
N PRO A 372 13.53 0.60 -8.45
CA PRO A 372 13.07 -0.78 -8.69
C PRO A 372 13.28 -1.70 -7.48
N ASN A 373 12.66 -2.89 -7.51
CA ASN A 373 12.87 -3.95 -6.51
C ASN A 373 14.04 -4.90 -6.87
N ASP A 374 14.67 -4.77 -8.05
CA ASP A 374 15.83 -5.56 -8.46
C ASP A 374 17.11 -5.10 -7.74
N GLU A 375 17.67 -5.96 -6.89
CA GLU A 375 18.85 -5.67 -6.07
C GLU A 375 20.10 -5.32 -6.91
N VAL A 376 20.25 -5.87 -8.13
CA VAL A 376 21.37 -5.54 -9.01
C VAL A 376 21.23 -4.11 -9.53
N VAL A 377 20.01 -3.70 -9.92
CA VAL A 377 19.74 -2.32 -10.36
C VAL A 377 19.91 -1.37 -9.18
N ARG A 378 19.40 -1.72 -7.99
CA ARG A 378 19.56 -0.92 -6.78
C ARG A 378 21.03 -0.69 -6.40
N LYS A 379 21.85 -1.72 -6.51
CA LYS A 379 23.30 -1.62 -6.27
C LYS A 379 24.01 -0.73 -7.29
N GLU A 380 23.59 -0.75 -8.56
CA GLU A 380 24.22 0.00 -9.64
C GLU A 380 23.72 1.44 -9.77
N LYS A 381 22.43 1.67 -9.55
CA LYS A 381 21.71 2.92 -9.84
C LYS A 381 21.02 3.54 -8.61
N GLY A 382 20.93 2.81 -7.48
CA GLY A 382 20.08 3.19 -6.36
C GLY A 382 18.61 2.91 -6.60
N ALA A 383 17.75 3.59 -5.86
CA ALA A 383 16.30 3.53 -6.02
C ALA A 383 15.73 4.93 -6.21
N LYS A 384 14.60 5.04 -6.90
CA LYS A 384 13.88 6.29 -7.15
C LYS A 384 12.58 6.30 -6.35
N LYS A 385 12.39 7.30 -5.49
CA LYS A 385 11.13 7.55 -4.79
C LYS A 385 10.24 8.46 -5.63
N VAL A 386 8.97 8.10 -5.75
CA VAL A 386 7.98 8.87 -6.50
C VAL A 386 6.81 9.19 -5.58
N LEU A 387 6.48 10.48 -5.44
CA LEU A 387 5.34 10.98 -4.66
C LEU A 387 4.25 11.46 -5.62
N LEU A 388 3.03 10.98 -5.40
CA LEU A 388 1.84 11.27 -6.22
C LEU A 388 1.08 12.46 -5.63
N ARG A 389 1.51 13.70 -5.99
CA ARG A 389 1.04 14.95 -5.36
C ARG A 389 -0.47 15.12 -5.40
N ASN A 390 -1.08 15.06 -6.58
CA ASN A 390 -2.52 15.28 -6.74
C ASN A 390 -3.37 14.23 -6.01
N LEU A 391 -2.85 13.00 -5.85
CA LEU A 391 -3.50 11.98 -5.04
C LEU A 391 -3.39 12.28 -3.55
N ILE A 392 -2.22 12.73 -3.07
CA ILE A 392 -2.01 13.16 -1.68
C ILE A 392 -2.96 14.31 -1.33
N GLU A 393 -3.03 15.34 -2.19
CA GLU A 393 -3.93 16.49 -2.03
C GLU A 393 -5.40 16.06 -2.03
N THR A 394 -5.78 15.14 -2.91
CA THR A 394 -7.13 14.57 -2.98
C THR A 394 -7.49 13.79 -1.71
N LYS A 395 -6.57 12.98 -1.19
CA LYS A 395 -6.76 12.27 0.09
C LYS A 395 -6.86 13.26 1.26
N PHE A 396 -6.12 14.36 1.20
CA PHE A 396 -6.30 15.42 2.18
C PHE A 396 -7.75 15.95 2.17
N ASP A 397 -8.28 16.33 1.02
CA ASP A 397 -9.61 16.93 0.94
C ASP A 397 -10.74 15.94 1.27
N ARG A 398 -10.60 14.68 0.87
CA ARG A 398 -11.65 13.66 1.04
C ARG A 398 -11.61 12.95 2.39
N ILE A 399 -10.45 12.90 3.03
CA ILE A 399 -10.23 12.10 4.25
C ILE A 399 -9.70 12.98 5.38
N MET A 400 -8.56 13.64 5.16
CA MET A 400 -7.86 14.34 6.25
C MET A 400 -8.61 15.57 6.76
N ARG A 401 -9.13 16.39 5.85
CA ARG A 401 -9.92 17.57 6.24
C ARG A 401 -11.19 17.18 7.01
N PRO A 402 -12.08 16.26 6.51
CA PRO A 402 -13.23 15.80 7.28
C PRO A 402 -12.87 15.17 8.63
N LEU A 403 -11.76 14.43 8.70
CA LEU A 403 -11.25 13.86 9.94
C LEU A 403 -10.84 14.96 10.91
N GLY A 404 -10.03 15.93 10.46
CA GLY A 404 -9.60 17.06 11.27
C GLY A 404 -10.78 17.89 11.77
N GLU A 405 -11.78 18.18 10.94
CA GLU A 405 -13.03 18.86 11.33
C GLU A 405 -13.79 18.08 12.41
N LYS A 406 -13.72 16.75 12.38
CA LYS A 406 -14.38 15.89 13.36
C LYS A 406 -13.65 15.87 14.70
N ILE A 407 -12.32 15.87 14.72
CA ILE A 407 -11.54 15.69 15.97
C ILE A 407 -11.03 16.99 16.60
N LEU A 408 -10.77 18.04 15.79
CA LEU A 408 -10.18 19.28 16.30
C LEU A 408 -11.21 20.25 16.86
N ASP A 409 -10.74 21.14 17.76
CA ASP A 409 -11.48 22.34 18.15
C ASP A 409 -11.80 23.18 16.90
N PRO A 410 -13.05 23.67 16.74
CA PRO A 410 -13.46 24.44 15.57
C PRO A 410 -12.57 25.66 15.26
N SER A 411 -11.94 26.27 16.27
CA SER A 411 -11.04 27.42 16.08
C SER A 411 -9.76 27.05 15.34
N GLN A 412 -9.34 25.78 15.36
CA GLN A 412 -8.11 25.30 14.72
C GLN A 412 -8.35 24.63 13.36
N VAL A 413 -9.58 24.30 13.01
CA VAL A 413 -9.95 23.72 11.72
C VAL A 413 -9.45 24.57 10.52
N PRO A 414 -9.49 25.91 10.54
CA PRO A 414 -8.94 26.73 9.44
C PRO A 414 -7.43 26.57 9.19
N LEU A 415 -6.69 25.97 10.13
CA LEU A 415 -5.26 25.71 10.00
C LEU A 415 -4.95 24.40 9.27
N LEU A 416 -5.95 23.54 9.00
CA LEU A 416 -5.76 22.35 8.18
C LEU A 416 -5.33 22.72 6.76
N SER A 417 -4.22 22.15 6.30
CA SER A 417 -3.55 22.52 5.06
C SER A 417 -3.11 21.31 4.25
N ALA A 418 -3.53 21.26 2.97
CA ALA A 418 -3.08 20.24 2.03
C ALA A 418 -1.57 20.34 1.76
N GLU A 419 -1.04 21.57 1.68
CA GLU A 419 0.41 21.81 1.52
C GLU A 419 1.19 21.24 2.71
N SER A 420 0.71 21.46 3.95
CA SER A 420 1.35 20.90 5.14
C SER A 420 1.33 19.37 5.13
N PHE A 421 0.23 18.76 4.72
CA PHE A 421 0.12 17.31 4.62
C PHE A 421 1.01 16.71 3.54
N PHE A 422 1.15 17.40 2.41
CA PHE A 422 2.09 17.02 1.35
C PHE A 422 3.55 17.17 1.82
N ASP A 423 3.91 18.33 2.38
CA ASP A 423 5.29 18.59 2.85
C ASP A 423 5.66 17.61 3.97
N GLU A 424 4.73 17.27 4.87
CA GLU A 424 4.95 16.27 5.91
C GLU A 424 5.27 14.89 5.31
N THR A 425 4.49 14.43 4.33
CA THR A 425 4.78 13.18 3.62
C THR A 425 6.15 13.21 2.94
N LEU A 426 6.48 14.31 2.27
CA LEU A 426 7.78 14.49 1.63
C LEU A 426 8.94 14.46 2.64
N PHE A 427 8.80 15.18 3.76
CA PHE A 427 9.87 15.25 4.77
C PHE A 427 9.96 14.00 5.62
N HIS A 428 8.87 13.23 5.78
CA HIS A 428 8.92 11.87 6.30
C HIS A 428 9.87 11.01 5.47
N GLU A 429 9.68 10.98 4.14
CA GLU A 429 10.53 10.22 3.22
C GLU A 429 12.00 10.70 3.23
N LEU A 430 12.24 12.01 3.35
CA LEU A 430 13.59 12.56 3.48
C LEU A 430 14.22 12.15 4.83
N SER A 431 13.43 12.11 5.90
CA SER A 431 13.90 11.88 7.27
C SER A 431 14.25 10.44 7.57
N HIS A 432 13.84 9.47 6.75
CA HIS A 432 14.38 8.11 6.81
C HIS A 432 15.90 8.07 6.64
N SER A 433 16.45 8.99 5.86
CA SER A 433 17.89 9.08 5.66
C SER A 433 18.63 9.87 6.75
N LEU A 434 17.94 10.40 7.78
CA LEU A 434 18.48 11.22 8.86
C LEU A 434 18.63 10.43 10.16
N GLY A 435 19.58 10.89 11.02
CA GLY A 435 19.85 10.29 12.32
C GLY A 435 20.76 9.06 12.25
N PRO A 436 20.81 8.24 13.33
CA PRO A 436 21.78 7.17 13.47
C PRO A 436 21.42 5.95 12.63
N ALA A 437 22.36 5.51 11.78
CA ALA A 437 22.26 4.25 11.04
C ALA A 437 22.90 3.08 11.79
N PHE A 438 23.90 3.36 12.66
CA PHE A 438 24.68 2.35 13.38
C PHE A 438 24.65 2.58 14.89
N VAL A 439 24.75 1.49 15.64
CA VAL A 439 24.79 1.50 17.11
C VAL A 439 26.14 2.05 17.59
N LYS A 440 26.10 2.89 18.64
CA LYS A 440 27.26 3.51 19.28
C LYS A 440 28.29 2.47 19.72
N GLY A 441 29.54 2.71 19.33
CA GLY A 441 30.68 1.90 19.85
C GLY A 441 30.72 0.47 19.32
N SER A 442 29.87 0.09 18.38
CA SER A 442 29.93 -1.23 17.77
C SER A 442 31.20 -1.30 16.90
N SER A 443 32.11 -2.20 17.23
CA SER A 443 33.36 -2.43 16.47
C SER A 443 33.09 -2.90 15.04
N ASN A 444 31.95 -3.56 14.83
CA ASN A 444 31.51 -4.14 13.56
C ASN A 444 30.43 -3.31 12.84
N LYS A 445 30.19 -2.05 13.28
CA LYS A 445 29.12 -1.19 12.73
C LYS A 445 27.76 -1.91 12.67
N THR A 446 27.32 -2.43 13.83
CA THR A 446 25.98 -3.04 13.92
C THR A 446 24.92 -2.00 13.54
N GLU A 447 24.13 -2.30 12.54
CA GLU A 447 23.03 -1.45 12.11
C GLU A 447 21.93 -1.39 13.18
N VAL A 448 21.27 -0.24 13.29
CA VAL A 448 20.17 -0.02 14.24
C VAL A 448 19.05 -1.03 14.02
N ARG A 449 18.69 -1.34 12.76
CA ARG A 449 17.63 -2.32 12.44
C ARG A 449 17.95 -3.73 12.97
N VAL A 450 19.23 -4.13 12.89
CA VAL A 450 19.68 -5.44 13.40
C VAL A 450 19.62 -5.46 14.93
N ALA A 451 20.01 -4.36 15.59
CA ALA A 451 20.00 -4.26 17.04
C ALA A 451 18.57 -4.22 17.63
N LEU A 452 17.63 -3.55 16.98
CA LEU A 452 16.24 -3.40 17.44
C LEU A 452 15.31 -4.52 16.94
N GLU A 453 15.75 -5.33 15.97
CA GLU A 453 14.98 -6.46 15.41
C GLU A 453 13.54 -6.07 15.01
N SER A 454 12.53 -6.87 15.41
CA SER A 454 11.11 -6.64 15.09
C SER A 454 10.55 -5.30 15.59
N SER A 455 11.21 -4.66 16.56
CA SER A 455 10.77 -3.35 17.09
C SER A 455 11.27 -2.18 16.23
N PHE A 456 12.17 -2.41 15.28
CA PHE A 456 12.77 -1.36 14.46
C PHE A 456 11.74 -0.58 13.66
N SER A 457 10.84 -1.27 12.97
CA SER A 457 9.92 -0.64 12.01
C SER A 457 9.06 0.46 12.67
N ALA A 458 8.41 0.18 13.78
CA ALA A 458 7.56 1.18 14.46
C ALA A 458 8.36 2.40 14.96
N ILE A 459 9.60 2.18 15.40
CA ILE A 459 10.49 3.26 15.85
C ILE A 459 11.01 4.08 14.67
N GLU A 460 11.33 3.45 13.56
CA GLU A 460 11.80 4.12 12.34
C GLU A 460 10.69 4.98 11.71
N GLU A 461 9.47 4.46 11.61
CA GLU A 461 8.31 5.24 11.13
C GLU A 461 8.02 6.42 12.06
N CYS A 462 8.04 6.21 13.38
CA CYS A 462 7.86 7.29 14.36
C CYS A 462 8.97 8.35 14.25
N LYS A 463 10.22 7.92 14.03
CA LYS A 463 11.37 8.84 13.84
C LYS A 463 11.22 9.62 12.53
N ALA A 464 10.80 8.97 11.44
CA ALA A 464 10.63 9.62 10.15
C ALA A 464 9.52 10.69 10.20
N ASP A 465 8.37 10.38 10.79
CA ASP A 465 7.27 11.33 11.00
C ASP A 465 7.72 12.55 11.81
N VAL A 466 8.21 12.32 13.03
CA VAL A 466 8.52 13.40 13.95
C VAL A 466 9.75 14.21 13.53
N ALA A 467 10.74 13.60 12.87
CA ALA A 467 11.89 14.31 12.31
C ALA A 467 11.51 15.09 11.04
N GLY A 468 10.54 14.60 10.26
CA GLY A 468 9.93 15.32 9.15
C GLY A 468 9.32 16.64 9.62
N ALA A 469 8.42 16.57 10.59
CA ALA A 469 7.81 17.76 11.19
C ALA A 469 8.86 18.71 11.81
N TYR A 470 9.84 18.18 12.54
CA TYR A 470 10.93 18.96 13.13
C TYR A 470 11.74 19.71 12.08
N ASN A 471 12.09 19.06 10.97
CA ASN A 471 12.87 19.67 9.89
C ASN A 471 12.08 20.73 9.14
N ILE A 472 10.78 20.55 8.90
CA ILE A 472 9.94 21.60 8.31
C ILE A 472 9.92 22.83 9.22
N LEU A 473 9.70 22.68 10.53
CA LEU A 473 9.74 23.78 11.49
C LEU A 473 11.09 24.50 11.50
N TYR A 474 12.19 23.76 11.40
CA TYR A 474 13.52 24.32 11.26
C TYR A 474 13.68 25.16 9.99
N LEU A 475 13.21 24.68 8.84
CA LEU A 475 13.28 25.39 7.58
C LEU A 475 12.37 26.64 7.55
N VAL A 476 11.21 26.58 8.20
CA VAL A 476 10.35 27.76 8.40
C VAL A 476 11.07 28.83 9.22
N LYS A 477 11.75 28.45 10.30
CA LYS A 477 12.55 29.37 11.13
C LYS A 477 13.73 30.00 10.37
N ARG A 478 14.30 29.25 9.44
CA ARG A 478 15.39 29.76 8.56
C ARG A 478 14.88 30.65 7.43
N GLY A 479 13.59 30.72 7.19
CA GLY A 479 13.00 31.44 6.06
C GLY A 479 13.12 30.72 4.71
N GLU A 480 13.43 29.42 4.72
CA GLU A 480 13.47 28.54 3.54
C GLU A 480 12.05 28.04 3.16
N MET A 481 11.11 28.14 4.09
CA MET A 481 9.69 27.84 3.93
C MET A 481 8.82 28.99 4.45
N PRO A 482 7.56 29.13 3.97
CA PRO A 482 6.65 30.20 4.38
C PRO A 482 6.40 30.22 5.90
N LYS A 483 6.38 31.41 6.51
CA LYS A 483 6.16 31.54 7.97
C LYS A 483 4.78 31.05 8.42
N ASP A 484 3.75 31.23 7.61
CA ASP A 484 2.38 30.81 7.90
C ASP A 484 2.21 29.29 7.84
N LEU A 485 3.19 28.56 7.30
CA LEU A 485 3.24 27.10 7.33
C LEU A 485 3.41 26.56 8.76
N HIS A 486 4.03 27.30 9.68
CA HIS A 486 4.32 26.87 11.04
C HIS A 486 3.08 26.32 11.77
N ASP A 487 2.05 27.16 11.93
CA ASP A 487 0.82 26.79 12.67
C ASP A 487 0.00 25.75 11.90
N LYS A 488 -0.06 25.89 10.57
CA LYS A 488 -0.72 24.94 9.67
C LYS A 488 -0.10 23.55 9.76
N LEU A 489 1.23 23.49 9.80
CA LEU A 489 1.94 22.22 9.95
C LEU A 489 1.58 21.54 11.27
N LEU A 490 1.74 22.23 12.39
CA LEU A 490 1.52 21.64 13.72
C LEU A 490 0.10 21.07 13.87
N VAL A 491 -0.91 21.78 13.37
CA VAL A 491 -2.30 21.33 13.45
C VAL A 491 -2.56 20.19 12.46
N SER A 492 -2.10 20.30 11.20
CA SER A 492 -2.32 19.28 10.18
C SER A 492 -1.58 17.98 10.52
N TYR A 493 -0.33 18.09 10.98
CA TYR A 493 0.48 16.96 11.43
C TYR A 493 -0.20 16.20 12.57
N PHE A 494 -0.60 16.91 13.64
CA PHE A 494 -1.25 16.26 14.76
C PHE A 494 -2.58 15.58 14.37
N ALA A 495 -3.39 16.23 13.54
CA ALA A 495 -4.61 15.63 13.02
C ALA A 495 -4.31 14.41 12.11
N GLY A 496 -3.21 14.46 11.35
CA GLY A 496 -2.76 13.39 10.45
C GLY A 496 -2.48 12.08 11.16
N LEU A 497 -1.99 12.13 12.39
CA LEU A 497 -1.72 10.93 13.20
C LEU A 497 -2.99 10.10 13.43
N PHE A 498 -4.16 10.73 13.51
CA PHE A 498 -5.43 10.04 13.68
C PHE A 498 -5.90 9.30 12.42
N ARG A 499 -5.41 9.68 11.23
CA ARG A 499 -5.63 8.91 10.01
C ARG A 499 -4.95 7.53 10.09
N SER A 500 -3.73 7.49 10.61
CA SER A 500 -2.96 6.23 10.72
C SER A 500 -3.48 5.37 11.87
N VAL A 501 -3.70 5.95 13.05
CA VAL A 501 -4.10 5.18 14.24
C VAL A 501 -5.54 4.66 14.19
N ARG A 502 -6.41 5.21 13.33
CA ARG A 502 -7.81 4.74 13.21
C ARG A 502 -7.95 3.27 12.78
N PHE A 503 -6.90 2.71 12.19
CA PHE A 503 -6.85 1.30 11.80
C PHE A 503 -6.18 0.41 12.85
N GLY A 504 -5.89 0.95 14.04
CA GLY A 504 -5.27 0.24 15.14
C GLY A 504 -3.74 0.38 15.18
N VAL A 505 -3.13 -0.34 16.12
CA VAL A 505 -1.69 -0.27 16.42
C VAL A 505 -0.95 -1.58 16.12
N ALA A 506 -1.57 -2.46 15.33
CA ALA A 506 -0.99 -3.76 14.99
C ALA A 506 0.17 -3.64 13.98
N GLU A 507 0.23 -2.56 13.24
CA GLU A 507 1.25 -2.30 12.22
C GLU A 507 2.08 -1.04 12.56
N ALA A 508 3.21 -0.86 11.86
CA ALA A 508 4.24 0.11 12.20
C ALA A 508 3.74 1.56 12.25
N HIS A 509 3.01 2.02 11.22
CA HIS A 509 2.52 3.41 11.16
C HIS A 509 1.45 3.71 12.21
N GLY A 510 0.52 2.76 12.45
CA GLY A 510 -0.47 2.92 13.50
C GLY A 510 0.16 2.98 14.89
N GLN A 511 1.16 2.14 15.14
CA GLN A 511 1.92 2.14 16.39
C GLN A 511 2.77 3.41 16.54
N ALA A 512 3.42 3.88 15.47
CA ALA A 512 4.15 5.14 15.42
C ALA A 512 3.24 6.34 15.74
N ALA A 513 2.06 6.40 15.13
CA ALA A 513 1.08 7.45 15.40
C ALA A 513 0.59 7.43 16.86
N ALA A 514 0.35 6.24 17.43
CA ALA A 514 -0.05 6.10 18.83
C ALA A 514 1.02 6.62 19.79
N ILE A 515 2.31 6.31 19.54
CA ILE A 515 3.43 6.84 20.33
C ILE A 515 3.38 8.37 20.37
N GLN A 516 3.25 8.98 19.21
CA GLN A 516 3.24 10.43 19.04
C GLN A 516 2.04 11.07 19.74
N ILE A 517 0.82 10.57 19.49
CA ILE A 517 -0.41 11.11 20.11
C ILE A 517 -0.32 11.02 21.64
N ASN A 518 0.04 9.86 22.18
CA ASN A 518 0.11 9.68 23.64
C ASN A 518 1.18 10.56 24.28
N ARG A 519 2.37 10.69 23.66
CA ARG A 519 3.44 11.58 24.13
C ARG A 519 2.99 13.03 24.10
N PHE A 520 2.41 13.49 23.02
CA PHE A 520 1.97 14.88 22.87
C PHE A 520 0.85 15.24 23.84
N LEU A 521 -0.06 14.30 24.11
CA LEU A 521 -1.10 14.49 25.15
C LEU A 521 -0.48 14.56 26.55
N GLU A 522 0.44 13.65 26.91
CA GLU A 522 1.11 13.63 28.22
C GLU A 522 1.93 14.90 28.46
N GLU A 523 2.63 15.40 27.45
CA GLU A 523 3.46 16.61 27.53
C GLU A 523 2.66 17.92 27.35
N GLY A 524 1.34 17.82 27.11
CA GLY A 524 0.44 18.98 26.95
C GLY A 524 0.55 19.67 25.60
N GLY A 525 1.18 19.04 24.59
CA GLY A 525 1.20 19.48 23.19
C GLY A 525 -0.18 19.45 22.54
N ALA A 526 -1.07 18.61 23.07
CA ALA A 526 -2.49 18.63 22.76
C ALA A 526 -3.32 18.34 24.02
N ARG A 527 -4.58 18.74 24.00
CA ARG A 527 -5.52 18.51 25.09
C ARG A 527 -6.86 18.03 24.54
N PHE A 528 -7.40 16.99 25.14
CA PHE A 528 -8.72 16.45 24.84
C PHE A 528 -9.76 17.03 25.79
N ASP A 529 -10.89 17.49 25.27
CA ASP A 529 -12.06 17.89 26.03
C ASP A 529 -13.10 16.75 25.98
N PRO A 530 -13.37 16.07 27.10
CA PRO A 530 -14.35 14.98 27.16
C PRO A 530 -15.80 15.41 26.88
N ALA A 531 -16.14 16.67 27.14
CA ALA A 531 -17.50 17.18 26.95
C ALA A 531 -17.82 17.37 25.45
N THR A 532 -16.88 17.93 24.70
CA THR A 532 -17.04 18.20 23.27
C THR A 532 -16.45 17.08 22.38
N LYS A 533 -15.64 16.18 22.97
CA LYS A 533 -14.83 15.18 22.28
C LYS A 533 -13.87 15.79 21.25
N LYS A 534 -13.39 17.00 21.51
CA LYS A 534 -12.48 17.72 20.63
C LYS A 534 -11.08 17.80 21.22
N LEU A 535 -10.11 17.88 20.31
CA LEU A 535 -8.71 18.07 20.62
C LEU A 535 -8.30 19.51 20.29
N THR A 536 -7.55 20.13 21.19
CA THR A 536 -6.94 21.44 20.97
C THR A 536 -5.43 21.29 21.03
N VAL A 537 -4.72 21.74 20.00
CA VAL A 537 -3.26 21.74 19.91
C VAL A 537 -2.71 22.99 20.61
N ASP A 538 -1.77 22.79 21.53
CA ASP A 538 -0.95 23.86 22.11
C ASP A 538 0.32 23.97 21.26
N LEU A 539 0.34 24.91 20.33
CA LEU A 539 1.38 25.01 19.30
C LEU A 539 2.82 25.05 19.87
N PRO A 540 3.13 25.94 20.86
CA PRO A 540 4.47 25.97 21.44
C PRO A 540 4.89 24.67 22.16
N LYS A 541 3.93 24.03 22.85
CA LYS A 541 4.23 22.80 23.55
C LYS A 541 4.35 21.61 22.60
N LEU A 542 3.52 21.55 21.55
CA LEU A 542 3.64 20.51 20.54
C LEU A 542 5.00 20.59 19.83
N GLU A 543 5.42 21.79 19.44
CA GLU A 543 6.75 22.00 18.84
C GLU A 543 7.89 21.53 19.77
N ALA A 544 7.81 21.85 21.07
CA ALA A 544 8.79 21.39 22.06
C ALA A 544 8.77 19.86 22.22
N SER A 545 7.58 19.23 22.22
CA SER A 545 7.41 17.78 22.32
C SER A 545 7.94 17.06 21.09
N ILE A 546 7.75 17.60 19.89
CA ILE A 546 8.35 17.10 18.65
C ILE A 546 9.87 16.99 18.80
N GLY A 547 10.54 18.09 19.22
CA GLY A 547 12.00 18.08 19.40
C GLY A 547 12.50 17.07 20.43
N LYS A 548 11.77 16.89 21.56
CA LYS A 548 12.11 15.88 22.57
C LYS A 548 11.94 14.46 22.02
N LEU A 549 10.86 14.20 21.27
CA LEU A 549 10.60 12.86 20.75
C LEU A 549 11.64 12.48 19.69
N VAL A 550 12.06 13.41 18.81
CA VAL A 550 13.19 13.19 17.88
C VAL A 550 14.45 12.79 18.65
N HIS A 551 14.78 13.54 19.72
CA HIS A 551 15.93 13.21 20.57
C HIS A 551 15.84 11.80 21.15
N ASP A 552 14.71 11.47 21.79
CA ASP A 552 14.52 10.21 22.50
C ASP A 552 14.62 9.00 21.54
N LEU A 553 13.95 9.08 20.40
CA LEU A 553 13.95 8.02 19.39
C LEU A 553 15.36 7.80 18.81
N CYS A 554 16.04 8.87 18.41
CA CYS A 554 17.38 8.77 17.86
C CYS A 554 18.40 8.27 18.90
N VAL A 555 18.25 8.63 20.19
CA VAL A 555 19.11 8.11 21.27
C VAL A 555 18.87 6.63 21.50
N LEU A 556 17.61 6.16 21.49
CA LEU A 556 17.28 4.73 21.56
C LEU A 556 17.90 3.95 20.39
N GLN A 557 17.77 4.45 19.17
CA GLN A 557 18.38 3.88 17.98
C GLN A 557 19.91 3.85 18.08
N TRP A 558 20.54 4.98 18.43
CA TRP A 558 21.99 5.09 18.53
C TRP A 558 22.60 4.18 19.60
N ASN A 559 21.89 3.97 20.72
CA ASN A 559 22.33 3.05 21.76
C ASN A 559 22.01 1.58 21.44
N GLY A 560 21.19 1.28 20.43
CA GLY A 560 20.65 -0.06 20.19
C GLY A 560 19.83 -0.56 21.38
N ASP A 561 19.14 0.35 22.09
CA ASP A 561 18.47 0.08 23.36
C ASP A 561 17.10 -0.59 23.15
N LYS A 562 17.14 -1.88 22.90
CA LYS A 562 15.95 -2.71 22.72
C LYS A 562 15.01 -2.70 23.94
N ALA A 563 15.56 -2.62 25.17
CA ALA A 563 14.76 -2.58 26.39
C ALA A 563 14.04 -1.24 26.56
N GLY A 564 14.73 -0.13 26.26
CA GLY A 564 14.14 1.21 26.22
C GLY A 564 13.06 1.32 25.17
N VAL A 565 13.28 0.76 23.98
CA VAL A 565 12.27 0.67 22.92
C VAL A 565 11.04 -0.12 23.37
N ALA A 566 11.22 -1.30 23.98
CA ALA A 566 10.10 -2.08 24.50
C ALA A 566 9.29 -1.31 25.56
N THR A 567 9.95 -0.55 26.41
CA THR A 567 9.31 0.33 27.40
C THR A 567 8.50 1.45 26.73
N LEU A 568 9.06 2.09 25.70
CA LEU A 568 8.38 3.14 24.93
C LEU A 568 7.15 2.58 24.21
N LEU A 569 7.28 1.45 23.53
CA LEU A 569 6.18 0.80 22.83
C LEU A 569 5.06 0.37 23.80
N SER A 570 5.39 -0.23 24.93
CA SER A 570 4.41 -0.67 25.92
C SER A 570 3.66 0.49 26.57
N LYS A 571 4.31 1.63 26.75
CA LYS A 571 3.70 2.82 27.37
C LYS A 571 2.89 3.65 26.38
N TYR A 572 3.43 3.90 25.19
CA TYR A 572 2.87 4.86 24.24
C TYR A 572 2.37 4.25 22.93
N GLY A 573 2.89 3.10 22.51
CA GLY A 573 2.48 2.41 21.26
C GLY A 573 1.15 1.65 21.39
N VAL A 574 0.22 2.17 22.17
CA VAL A 574 -1.06 1.53 22.52
C VAL A 574 -2.22 2.48 22.29
N MET A 575 -3.40 1.92 22.01
CA MET A 575 -4.64 2.69 21.92
C MET A 575 -5.04 3.19 23.31
N SER A 576 -5.09 4.52 23.50
CA SER A 576 -5.59 5.11 24.74
C SER A 576 -7.09 5.38 24.69
N ASP A 577 -7.72 5.48 25.86
CA ASP A 577 -9.15 5.86 25.98
C ASP A 577 -9.41 7.21 25.32
N THR A 578 -8.48 8.15 25.42
CA THR A 578 -8.56 9.47 24.79
C THR A 578 -8.58 9.36 23.26
N MET A 579 -7.71 8.54 22.65
CA MET A 579 -7.74 8.30 21.20
C MET A 579 -9.05 7.67 20.78
N THR A 580 -9.49 6.63 21.48
CA THR A 580 -10.76 5.94 21.20
C THR A 580 -11.95 6.89 21.27
N ALA A 581 -11.99 7.75 22.29
CA ALA A 581 -13.04 8.74 22.46
C ALA A 581 -13.03 9.82 21.36
N ALA A 582 -11.85 10.31 20.97
CA ALA A 582 -11.69 11.31 19.91
C ALA A 582 -12.09 10.76 18.54
N MET A 583 -11.85 9.46 18.30
CA MET A 583 -12.18 8.80 17.03
C MET A 583 -13.65 8.37 16.90
N THR A 584 -14.50 8.62 17.90
CA THR A 584 -15.92 8.26 17.83
C THR A 584 -16.60 8.90 16.62
N GLY A 585 -17.14 8.07 15.71
CA GLY A 585 -17.85 8.51 14.51
C GLY A 585 -16.95 8.84 13.32
N LEU A 586 -15.68 8.42 13.33
CA LEU A 586 -14.81 8.48 12.16
C LEU A 586 -15.15 7.41 11.11
N ASP A 587 -15.97 6.41 11.44
CA ASP A 587 -16.39 5.34 10.50
C ASP A 587 -17.17 5.90 9.29
N ALA A 588 -17.79 7.08 9.43
CA ALA A 588 -18.45 7.78 8.32
C ALA A 588 -17.48 8.45 7.34
N ILE A 589 -16.20 8.59 7.71
CA ILE A 589 -15.17 9.19 6.87
C ILE A 589 -14.55 8.09 6.01
N PRO A 590 -14.40 8.30 4.68
CA PRO A 590 -13.81 7.30 3.80
C PRO A 590 -12.45 6.82 4.29
N VAL A 591 -12.13 5.55 4.01
CA VAL A 591 -10.79 4.98 4.27
C VAL A 591 -9.84 5.36 3.15
N ASP A 592 -10.35 5.45 1.91
CA ASP A 592 -9.55 5.85 0.75
C ASP A 592 -10.42 6.52 -0.33
N VAL A 593 -9.80 6.82 -1.47
CA VAL A 593 -10.45 7.36 -2.65
C VAL A 593 -10.54 6.31 -3.75
N ASN A 594 -11.60 6.39 -4.56
CA ASN A 594 -11.74 5.67 -5.82
C ASN A 594 -11.47 6.66 -6.96
N PRO A 595 -10.28 6.65 -7.57
CA PRO A 595 -9.87 7.66 -8.53
C PRO A 595 -10.58 7.53 -9.87
N ILE A 596 -10.87 8.69 -10.48
CA ILE A 596 -11.46 8.84 -11.80
C ILE A 596 -10.51 9.72 -12.61
N TYR A 597 -10.14 9.27 -13.80
CA TYR A 597 -9.11 9.89 -14.64
C TYR A 597 -9.69 10.48 -15.94
N PRO A 598 -10.11 11.76 -15.96
CA PRO A 598 -10.68 12.39 -17.17
C PRO A 598 -9.72 12.43 -18.35
N LEU A 599 -8.42 12.61 -18.11
CA LEU A 599 -7.38 12.58 -19.14
C LEU A 599 -7.26 11.20 -19.80
N ALA A 600 -7.64 10.15 -19.10
CA ALA A 600 -7.79 8.82 -19.66
C ALA A 600 -9.21 8.56 -20.21
N GLY A 601 -10.07 9.56 -20.33
CA GLY A 601 -11.44 9.43 -20.86
C GLY A 601 -12.46 8.85 -19.90
N GLU A 602 -12.16 8.72 -18.61
CA GLU A 602 -13.10 8.29 -17.59
C GLU A 602 -14.06 9.44 -17.25
N LYS A 603 -15.33 9.10 -17.00
CA LYS A 603 -16.36 10.09 -16.65
C LYS A 603 -16.67 9.99 -15.17
N ALA A 604 -16.77 11.13 -14.52
CA ALA A 604 -17.32 11.18 -13.17
C ALA A 604 -18.75 10.59 -13.16
N PRO A 605 -19.14 9.85 -12.12
CA PRO A 605 -20.53 9.46 -11.94
C PRO A 605 -21.41 10.70 -12.01
N THR A 606 -22.50 10.61 -12.74
CA THR A 606 -23.53 11.68 -12.71
C THR A 606 -24.09 11.75 -11.29
N PRO A 607 -24.19 12.94 -10.67
CA PRO A 607 -24.67 13.10 -9.30
C PRO A 607 -26.05 12.50 -9.08
#